data_110060472f1b0aa41b5a4641dec12857
#
_entry.id   110060472f1b0aa41b5a4641dec12857
#
_cell.length_a   1.000
_cell.length_b   1.000
_cell.length_c   1.000
_cell.angle_alpha   90.00
_cell.angle_beta   90.00
_cell.angle_gamma   90.00
#
_symmetry.space_group_name_H-M   'P 1'
#
loop_
_entity.id
_entity.type
_entity.pdbx_description
1 polymer ?
#
loop_
_entity_poly.entity_id
_entity_poly.type
_entity_poly.pdbx_seq_one_letter_code
_entity_poly.pdbx_strand_id
1 'polypeptide(L)'
;QPPPQAPAYDYRGLQKLVEEARDGLKKLTPAEVNALEGKDVTFQLRDFKMPFTAEGFLLSFSLPNFYFHATTAYDILRMKGVPLGKRDYMGQMRLKS
;
A
#
# COMPACT_ATOMS: atom_id res chain seq x y z
N GLN A 1 -18.28 -0.76 -19.28
CA GLN A 1 -18.11 0.63 -18.80
C GLN A 1 -16.73 0.78 -18.16
N PRO A 2 -16.04 1.87 -18.42
CA PRO A 2 -14.80 2.12 -17.71
C PRO A 2 -15.09 2.35 -16.22
N PRO A 3 -14.19 1.97 -15.32
CA PRO A 3 -14.38 2.26 -13.90
C PRO A 3 -14.45 3.78 -13.68
N PRO A 4 -15.21 4.24 -12.68
CA PRO A 4 -15.27 5.66 -12.37
C PRO A 4 -13.86 6.17 -12.04
N GLN A 5 -13.54 7.37 -12.50
CA GLN A 5 -12.28 7.99 -12.18
C GLN A 5 -12.24 8.34 -10.69
N ALA A 6 -11.08 8.16 -10.07
CA ALA A 6 -10.87 8.61 -8.71
C ALA A 6 -11.05 10.13 -8.64
N PRO A 7 -11.65 10.66 -7.56
CA PRO A 7 -11.74 12.11 -7.42
C PRO A 7 -10.35 12.75 -7.39
N ALA A 8 -10.27 13.96 -7.91
CA ALA A 8 -9.02 14.72 -7.84
C ALA A 8 -8.84 15.22 -6.41
N TYR A 9 -7.64 15.04 -5.87
CA TYR A 9 -7.28 15.52 -4.53
C TYR A 9 -6.24 16.61 -4.65
N ASP A 10 -6.36 17.64 -3.81
CA ASP A 10 -5.28 18.58 -3.60
C ASP A 10 -4.26 17.97 -2.62
N TYR A 11 -3.20 18.73 -2.31
CA TYR A 11 -2.15 18.22 -1.43
C TYR A 11 -2.68 17.86 -0.02
N ARG A 12 -3.57 18.67 0.52
CA ARG A 12 -4.17 18.40 1.84
C ARG A 12 -5.06 17.16 1.81
N GLY A 13 -5.80 16.97 0.72
CA GLY A 13 -6.63 15.79 0.52
C GLY A 13 -5.79 14.52 0.48
N LEU A 14 -4.64 14.56 -0.19
CA LEU A 14 -3.70 13.43 -0.23
C LEU A 14 -3.12 13.14 1.15
N GLN A 15 -2.74 14.19 1.90
CA GLN A 15 -2.26 14.00 3.27
C GLN A 15 -3.30 13.34 4.15
N LYS A 16 -4.56 13.76 4.03
CA LYS A 16 -5.66 13.19 4.79
C LYS A 16 -5.85 11.72 4.48
N LEU A 17 -5.78 11.33 3.21
CA LEU A 17 -5.87 9.91 2.81
C LEU A 17 -4.77 9.07 3.48
N VAL A 18 -3.54 9.58 3.49
CA VAL A 18 -2.41 8.89 4.12
C VAL A 18 -2.63 8.75 5.62
N GLU A 19 -3.09 9.82 6.29
CA GLU A 19 -3.36 9.82 7.72
C GLU A 19 -4.46 8.81 8.07
N GLU A 20 -5.55 8.79 7.31
CA GLU A 20 -6.65 7.86 7.52
C GLU A 20 -6.20 6.41 7.36
N ALA A 21 -5.38 6.12 6.33
CA ALA A 21 -4.84 4.79 6.12
C ALA A 21 -3.93 4.38 7.29
N ARG A 22 -3.07 5.29 7.72
CA ARG A 22 -2.15 5.06 8.84
C ARG A 22 -2.91 4.79 10.15
N ASP A 23 -3.94 5.60 10.43
CA ASP A 23 -4.75 5.43 11.63
C ASP A 23 -5.52 4.11 11.60
N GLY A 24 -6.05 3.73 10.44
CA GLY A 24 -6.70 2.45 10.28
C GLY A 24 -5.77 1.27 10.56
N LEU A 25 -4.54 1.34 10.06
CA LEU A 25 -3.55 0.30 10.30
C LEU A 25 -3.12 0.23 11.76
N LYS A 26 -3.01 1.36 12.45
CA LYS A 26 -2.62 1.40 13.86
C LYS A 26 -3.65 0.74 14.79
N LYS A 27 -4.90 0.65 14.35
CA LYS A 27 -5.95 0.01 15.14
C LYS A 27 -5.89 -1.50 15.10
N LEU A 28 -5.14 -2.08 14.18
CA LEU A 28 -4.99 -3.52 14.06
C LEU A 28 -4.03 -4.04 15.11
N THR A 29 -4.41 -5.14 15.75
CA THR A 29 -3.56 -5.82 16.73
C THR A 29 -2.84 -6.99 16.05
N PRO A 30 -1.68 -7.43 16.60
CA PRO A 30 -1.04 -8.65 16.08
C PRO A 30 -1.96 -9.86 16.11
N ALA A 31 -2.80 -9.99 17.14
CA ALA A 31 -3.74 -11.11 17.23
C ALA A 31 -4.76 -11.09 16.10
N GLU A 32 -5.31 -9.92 15.77
CA GLU A 32 -6.26 -9.79 14.67
C GLU A 32 -5.62 -10.16 13.32
N VAL A 33 -4.40 -9.72 13.08
CA VAL A 33 -3.68 -10.02 11.84
C VAL A 33 -3.32 -11.49 11.77
N ASN A 34 -2.82 -12.06 12.87
CA ASN A 34 -2.43 -13.47 12.92
C ASN A 34 -3.63 -14.40 12.76
N ALA A 35 -4.82 -13.98 13.18
CA ALA A 35 -6.04 -14.75 13.01
C ALA A 35 -6.43 -14.93 11.53
N LEU A 36 -5.87 -14.14 10.63
CA LEU A 36 -6.13 -14.24 9.18
C LEU A 36 -5.33 -15.36 8.52
N GLU A 37 -4.34 -15.92 9.22
CA GLU A 37 -3.49 -16.97 8.65
C GLU A 37 -4.33 -18.13 8.12
N GLY A 38 -4.06 -18.51 6.89
CA GLY A 38 -4.74 -19.60 6.21
C GLY A 38 -6.14 -19.29 5.67
N LYS A 39 -6.67 -18.11 5.96
CA LYS A 39 -8.00 -17.75 5.46
C LYS A 39 -7.96 -17.43 3.97
N ASP A 40 -9.09 -17.68 3.31
CA ASP A 40 -9.22 -17.42 1.88
C ASP A 40 -9.43 -15.94 1.61
N VAL A 41 -8.71 -15.43 0.61
CA VAL A 41 -8.87 -14.06 0.10
C VAL A 41 -9.01 -14.15 -1.41
N THR A 42 -10.05 -13.54 -1.96
CA THR A 42 -10.24 -13.48 -3.41
C THR A 42 -10.12 -12.04 -3.88
N PHE A 43 -9.14 -11.79 -4.75
CA PHE A 43 -9.03 -10.51 -5.44
C PHE A 43 -9.79 -10.61 -6.75
N GLN A 44 -10.70 -9.68 -6.97
CA GLN A 44 -11.52 -9.65 -8.17
C GLN A 44 -11.34 -8.31 -8.90
N LEU A 45 -11.00 -8.40 -10.18
CA LEU A 45 -10.96 -7.26 -11.07
C LEU A 45 -11.84 -7.59 -12.26
N ARG A 46 -13.00 -6.91 -12.34
CA ARG A 46 -14.05 -7.22 -13.33
C ARG A 46 -14.46 -8.68 -13.19
N ASP A 47 -14.32 -9.48 -14.26
CA ASP A 47 -14.67 -10.91 -14.23
C ASP A 47 -13.50 -11.81 -13.83
N PHE A 48 -12.32 -11.21 -13.65
CA PHE A 48 -11.12 -11.96 -13.32
C PHE A 48 -11.00 -12.11 -11.80
N LYS A 49 -10.94 -13.35 -11.34
CA LYS A 49 -10.83 -13.67 -9.92
C LYS A 49 -9.52 -14.42 -9.65
N MET A 50 -8.80 -13.99 -8.63
CA MET A 50 -7.59 -14.65 -8.18
C MET A 50 -7.76 -15.06 -6.72
N PRO A 51 -7.87 -16.37 -6.44
CA PRO A 51 -7.95 -16.85 -5.07
C PRO A 51 -6.57 -16.96 -4.42
N PHE A 52 -6.48 -16.57 -3.17
CA PHE A 52 -5.26 -16.65 -2.37
C PHE A 52 -5.59 -17.10 -0.96
N THR A 53 -4.58 -17.59 -0.24
CA THR A 53 -4.60 -17.51 1.22
C THR A 53 -4.26 -16.08 1.63
N ALA A 54 -4.55 -15.69 2.87
CA ALA A 54 -4.24 -14.33 3.34
C ALA A 54 -2.75 -14.01 3.21
N GLU A 55 -1.87 -14.91 3.67
CA GLU A 55 -0.43 -14.73 3.56
C GLU A 55 0.05 -14.75 2.10
N GLY A 56 -0.53 -15.58 1.26
CA GLY A 56 -0.22 -15.60 -0.17
C GLY A 56 -0.58 -14.29 -0.84
N PHE A 57 -1.75 -13.72 -0.50
CA PHE A 57 -2.16 -12.43 -1.02
C PHE A 57 -1.21 -11.32 -0.60
N LEU A 58 -0.84 -11.29 0.69
CA LEU A 58 0.07 -10.26 1.20
C LEU A 58 1.44 -10.32 0.54
N LEU A 59 2.01 -11.52 0.42
CA LEU A 59 3.39 -11.68 -0.05
C LEU A 59 3.52 -11.59 -1.57
N SER A 60 2.54 -12.11 -2.32
CA SER A 60 2.66 -12.18 -3.78
C SER A 60 1.93 -11.06 -4.52
N PHE A 61 0.94 -10.42 -3.90
CA PHE A 61 0.18 -9.35 -4.55
C PHE A 61 0.29 -8.03 -3.80
N SER A 62 -0.15 -8.00 -2.53
CA SER A 62 -0.33 -6.74 -1.81
C SER A 62 0.99 -5.97 -1.63
N LEU A 63 2.02 -6.63 -1.08
CA LEU A 63 3.31 -5.96 -0.87
C LEU A 63 4.02 -5.60 -2.17
N PRO A 64 4.14 -6.50 -3.16
CA PRO A 64 4.75 -6.13 -4.43
C PRO A 64 4.01 -5.00 -5.14
N ASN A 65 2.69 -5.02 -5.11
CA ASN A 65 1.88 -3.95 -5.70
C ASN A 65 2.09 -2.62 -4.99
N PHE A 66 2.14 -2.63 -3.67
CA PHE A 66 2.42 -1.42 -2.88
C PHE A 66 3.79 -0.84 -3.24
N TYR A 67 4.82 -1.68 -3.25
CA TYR A 67 6.18 -1.22 -3.56
C TYR A 67 6.30 -0.71 -4.99
N PHE A 68 5.61 -1.33 -5.93
CA PHE A 68 5.58 -0.85 -7.30
C PHE A 68 5.06 0.59 -7.37
N HIS A 69 3.92 0.85 -6.75
CA HIS A 69 3.33 2.18 -6.77
C HIS A 69 4.14 3.20 -5.97
N ALA A 70 4.68 2.80 -4.82
CA ALA A 70 5.50 3.68 -4.00
C ALA A 70 6.78 4.08 -4.73
N THR A 71 7.43 3.14 -5.39
CA THR A 71 8.65 3.39 -6.15
C THR A 71 8.37 4.26 -7.36
N THR A 72 7.26 4.03 -8.04
CA THR A 72 6.84 4.83 -9.19
C THR A 72 6.59 6.28 -8.76
N ALA A 73 5.88 6.49 -7.67
CA ALA A 73 5.64 7.83 -7.13
C ALA A 73 6.94 8.54 -6.77
N TYR A 74 7.86 7.83 -6.13
CA TYR A 74 9.18 8.33 -5.79
C TYR A 74 9.94 8.80 -7.05
N ASP A 75 9.94 7.97 -8.08
CA ASP A 75 10.64 8.27 -9.33
C ASP A 75 10.05 9.49 -10.03
N ILE A 76 8.72 9.59 -10.08
CA ILE A 76 8.04 10.74 -10.69
C ILE A 76 8.40 12.03 -9.95
N LEU A 77 8.38 12.00 -8.63
CA LEU A 77 8.72 13.19 -7.82
C LEU A 77 10.17 13.63 -8.06
N ARG A 78 11.11 12.68 -8.16
CA ARG A 78 12.50 13.01 -8.46
C ARG A 78 12.65 13.62 -9.84
N MET A 79 11.97 13.09 -10.83
CA MET A 79 11.97 13.63 -12.19
C MET A 79 11.48 15.07 -12.23
N LYS A 80 10.56 15.43 -11.35
CA LYS A 80 9.99 16.78 -11.25
C LYS A 80 10.82 17.71 -10.37
N GLY A 81 11.99 17.28 -9.93
CA GLY A 81 12.92 18.11 -9.18
C GLY A 81 12.74 18.12 -7.67
N VAL A 82 11.90 17.23 -7.12
CA VAL A 82 11.76 17.12 -5.67
C VAL A 82 13.06 16.54 -5.10
N PRO A 83 13.68 17.18 -4.09
CA PRO A 83 14.97 16.72 -3.54
C PRO A 83 14.80 15.52 -2.62
N LEU A 84 14.56 14.35 -3.22
CA LEU A 84 14.41 13.09 -2.54
C LEU A 84 15.61 12.19 -2.82
N GLY A 85 15.99 11.39 -1.83
CA GLY A 85 17.00 10.36 -1.97
C GLY A 85 16.50 9.04 -1.44
N LYS A 86 17.32 8.00 -1.62
CA LYS A 86 16.98 6.64 -1.17
C LYS A 86 16.67 6.60 0.33
N ARG A 87 17.33 7.42 1.11
CA ARG A 87 17.11 7.49 2.56
C ARG A 87 15.69 7.92 2.89
N ASP A 88 15.13 8.85 2.12
CA ASP A 88 13.73 9.28 2.31
C ASP A 88 12.77 8.12 2.03
N TYR A 89 13.04 7.35 0.97
CA TYR A 89 12.24 6.18 0.62
C TYR A 89 12.33 5.09 1.69
N MET A 90 13.53 4.81 2.17
CA MET A 90 13.75 3.77 3.18
C MET A 90 13.14 4.11 4.53
N GLY A 91 13.08 5.40 4.85
CA GLY A 91 12.57 5.83 6.13
C GLY A 91 13.40 5.36 7.30
N GLN A 92 12.74 5.15 8.42
CA GLN A 92 13.41 4.70 9.64
C GLN A 92 13.63 3.19 9.61
N MET A 93 14.87 2.79 9.78
CA MET A 93 15.23 1.36 9.79
C MET A 93 15.09 0.77 11.19
N ARG A 94 14.74 -0.51 11.23
CA ARG A 94 14.68 -1.28 12.48
C ARG A 94 16.06 -1.87 12.75
N LEU A 95 16.92 -1.06 13.33
CA LEU A 95 18.27 -1.50 13.64
C LEU A 95 18.29 -2.35 14.90
N LYS A 96 19.23 -3.27 14.95
CA LYS A 96 19.48 -4.07 16.15
C LYS A 96 20.06 -3.17 17.24
N SER A 97 19.48 -3.24 18.40
CA SER A 97 19.94 -2.47 19.56
C SER A 97 21.15 -3.11 20.23
#